data_966d0570f4c085351c629e8a4ee61de5
#
_entry.id   966d0570f4c085351c629e8a4ee61de5
#
_cell.length_a   1.000
_cell.length_b   1.000
_cell.length_c   1.000
_cell.angle_alpha   90.00
_cell.angle_beta   90.00
_cell.angle_gamma   90.00
#
_symmetry.space_group_name_H-M   'P 1'
#
loop_
_entity.id
_entity.type
_entity.pdbx_description
1 polymer ?
#
loop_
_entity_poly.entity_id
_entity_poly.type
_entity_poly.pdbx_seq_one_letter_code
_entity_poly.pdbx_strand_id
1 'polypeptide(L)'
;MENKRFDRPWAIGVSYLAVTIGANLLAVIGNSVLMSYGLFLSPSEHSQFVRAVELSLDYEAVLQLLSFGIPTLLVMLYIRPIHQALRSGSISDPRARRHVLNAPLVISLCSLVGWIIAIIEIVILHGLILQSEGNLLSIMGKNIVIAFLTGVFCFVLTFYSLELMARRWLVPRFFPDNKLTEVPGVIRLSIRARLFIFWLAIMVFPSAIWITITLSLLPRAGAEDLVPVAINLGLILLFLGSLITHLLAGTWQKPLIEMKQATDNIRAGDYSIEVGVRSVDEAGHLGEGINEMTGGLREKEFIKDTLGRIVDPAVRDHLLRGKITLGGEIRDAVILFSDIRSFTTLSESMHPGEIVILLNAYFSRMAACVTRAGGVVNKYMGDGMMALFGVPRQIEHPADRPDSGWVNNRE
;
A
#
# COMPACT_ATOMS: atom_id res chain seq x y z
N MET A 1 2.31 -10.16 16.65
CA MET A 1 1.10 -10.27 17.53
C MET A 1 -0.09 -9.85 16.66
N GLU A 2 -0.75 -10.80 16.05
CA GLU A 2 -2.00 -10.59 15.31
C GLU A 2 -3.09 -10.16 16.30
N ASN A 3 -3.67 -9.02 15.99
CA ASN A 3 -4.64 -8.39 16.87
C ASN A 3 -6.02 -9.06 16.65
N LYS A 4 -6.31 -10.15 17.38
CA LYS A 4 -7.57 -10.94 17.34
C LYS A 4 -8.85 -10.10 17.47
N ARG A 5 -8.75 -8.81 17.78
CA ARG A 5 -9.88 -7.89 17.93
C ARG A 5 -10.60 -7.58 16.61
N PHE A 6 -9.89 -7.63 15.47
CA PHE A 6 -10.44 -7.31 14.16
C PHE A 6 -10.89 -8.54 13.34
N ASP A 7 -10.83 -9.75 13.92
CA ASP A 7 -11.37 -10.96 13.27
C ASP A 7 -12.89 -10.95 13.18
N ARG A 8 -13.55 -10.07 13.92
CA ARG A 8 -15.01 -9.95 13.93
C ARG A 8 -15.45 -8.85 12.94
N PRO A 9 -16.28 -9.17 11.93
CA PRO A 9 -16.73 -8.20 10.91
C PRO A 9 -17.35 -6.92 11.47
N TRP A 10 -18.07 -7.01 12.60
CA TRP A 10 -18.70 -5.88 13.24
C TRP A 10 -17.68 -4.89 13.87
N ALA A 11 -16.53 -5.39 14.32
CA ALA A 11 -15.51 -4.53 14.95
C ALA A 11 -14.95 -3.49 13.97
N ILE A 12 -14.85 -3.84 12.69
CA ILE A 12 -14.39 -2.91 11.64
C ILE A 12 -15.42 -1.79 11.42
N GLY A 13 -16.70 -2.15 11.27
CA GLY A 13 -17.77 -1.16 11.13
C GLY A 13 -17.83 -0.20 12.32
N VAL A 14 -17.73 -0.72 13.54
CA VAL A 14 -17.67 0.07 14.77
C VAL A 14 -16.44 0.98 14.77
N SER A 15 -15.29 0.51 14.30
CA SER A 15 -14.06 1.32 14.25
C SER A 15 -14.19 2.50 13.27
N TYR A 16 -14.81 2.30 12.10
CA TYR A 16 -15.08 3.39 11.16
C TYR A 16 -15.99 4.45 11.78
N LEU A 17 -17.08 4.02 12.41
CA LEU A 17 -18.00 4.92 13.11
C LEU A 17 -17.32 5.62 14.28
N ALA A 18 -16.56 4.89 15.10
CA ALA A 18 -15.85 5.46 16.25
C ALA A 18 -14.84 6.53 15.86
N VAL A 19 -14.08 6.32 14.78
CA VAL A 19 -13.14 7.33 14.25
C VAL A 19 -13.91 8.55 13.76
N THR A 20 -14.97 8.36 12.98
CA THR A 20 -15.75 9.45 12.42
C THR A 20 -16.46 10.25 13.53
N ILE A 21 -17.14 9.57 14.45
CA ILE A 21 -17.82 10.20 15.57
C ILE A 21 -16.81 10.89 16.50
N GLY A 22 -15.69 10.25 16.82
CA GLY A 22 -14.66 10.81 17.69
C GLY A 22 -14.02 12.07 17.11
N ALA A 23 -13.72 12.09 15.81
CA ALA A 23 -13.17 13.27 15.14
C ALA A 23 -14.19 14.43 15.13
N ASN A 24 -15.46 14.15 14.85
CA ASN A 24 -16.52 15.17 14.87
C ASN A 24 -16.78 15.67 16.29
N LEU A 25 -16.84 14.79 17.29
CA LEU A 25 -17.03 15.17 18.69
C LEU A 25 -15.88 16.06 19.18
N LEU A 26 -14.63 15.70 18.88
CA LEU A 26 -13.47 16.52 19.21
C LEU A 26 -13.56 17.90 18.57
N ALA A 27 -13.98 17.98 17.32
CA ALA A 27 -14.15 19.23 16.59
C ALA A 27 -15.27 20.09 17.20
N VAL A 28 -16.40 19.49 17.56
CA VAL A 28 -17.52 20.21 18.23
C VAL A 28 -17.11 20.72 19.60
N ILE A 29 -16.45 19.90 20.42
CA ILE A 29 -15.95 20.34 21.73
C ILE A 29 -14.98 21.51 21.55
N GLY A 30 -14.04 21.42 20.63
CA GLY A 30 -13.10 22.50 20.33
C GLY A 30 -13.83 23.80 19.90
N ASN A 31 -14.78 23.68 19.00
CA ASN A 31 -15.60 24.81 18.56
C ASN A 31 -16.41 25.42 19.71
N SER A 32 -17.07 24.61 20.53
CA SER A 32 -17.85 25.04 21.68
C SER A 32 -16.99 25.79 22.71
N VAL A 33 -15.78 25.25 23.00
CA VAL A 33 -14.80 25.90 23.88
C VAL A 33 -14.41 27.27 23.32
N LEU A 34 -14.03 27.36 22.06
CA LEU A 34 -13.64 28.61 21.40
C LEU A 34 -14.77 29.65 21.47
N MET A 35 -16.02 29.24 21.26
CA MET A 35 -17.19 30.11 21.31
C MET A 35 -17.54 30.55 22.74
N SER A 36 -17.50 29.62 23.73
CA SER A 36 -17.82 29.91 25.12
C SER A 36 -16.89 30.94 25.76
N TYR A 37 -15.60 30.91 25.40
CA TYR A 37 -14.67 31.90 25.88
C TYR A 37 -14.75 33.26 25.13
N GLY A 38 -15.63 33.37 24.14
CA GLY A 38 -15.83 34.61 23.37
C GLY A 38 -14.55 35.11 22.66
N LEU A 39 -13.62 34.20 22.36
CA LEU A 39 -12.31 34.55 21.78
C LEU A 39 -12.42 35.24 20.42
N PHE A 40 -13.52 35.06 19.72
CA PHE A 40 -13.77 35.61 18.37
C PHE A 40 -14.79 36.74 18.35
N LEU A 41 -15.54 36.94 19.45
CA LEU A 41 -16.65 37.88 19.51
C LEU A 41 -16.31 39.07 20.41
N SER A 42 -16.78 40.29 20.07
CA SER A 42 -16.69 41.43 20.99
C SER A 42 -17.58 41.20 22.23
N PRO A 43 -17.38 41.87 23.39
CA PRO A 43 -18.20 41.65 24.55
C PRO A 43 -19.69 41.80 24.29
N SER A 44 -20.09 42.79 23.45
CA SER A 44 -21.47 42.96 22.99
C SER A 44 -21.93 41.86 22.07
N GLU A 45 -21.09 41.41 21.10
CA GLU A 45 -21.38 40.29 20.22
C GLU A 45 -21.49 38.98 21.00
N HIS A 46 -20.60 38.77 22.01
CA HIS A 46 -20.64 37.59 22.84
C HIS A 46 -21.93 37.49 23.67
N SER A 47 -22.35 38.58 24.28
CA SER A 47 -23.63 38.59 25.03
C SER A 47 -24.82 38.31 24.12
N GLN A 48 -24.83 38.86 22.91
CA GLN A 48 -25.85 38.58 21.91
C GLN A 48 -25.83 37.13 21.42
N PHE A 49 -24.65 36.59 21.21
CA PHE A 49 -24.44 35.18 20.82
C PHE A 49 -24.94 34.22 21.93
N VAL A 50 -24.56 34.45 23.20
CA VAL A 50 -25.03 33.62 24.34
C VAL A 50 -26.57 33.67 24.43
N ARG A 51 -27.16 34.83 24.30
CA ARG A 51 -28.64 34.97 24.28
C ARG A 51 -29.26 34.23 23.10
N ALA A 52 -28.64 34.27 21.92
CA ALA A 52 -29.11 33.52 20.75
C ALA A 52 -29.05 32.00 20.99
N VAL A 53 -27.96 31.52 21.59
CA VAL A 53 -27.82 30.10 21.96
C VAL A 53 -28.87 29.70 22.99
N GLU A 54 -29.10 30.49 24.04
CA GLU A 54 -30.15 30.23 25.04
C GLU A 54 -31.53 30.11 24.41
N LEU A 55 -31.89 31.01 23.49
CA LEU A 55 -33.15 30.99 22.76
C LEU A 55 -33.27 29.85 21.75
N SER A 56 -32.18 29.32 21.31
CA SER A 56 -32.10 28.21 20.34
C SER A 56 -32.08 26.81 20.95
N LEU A 57 -31.91 26.68 22.27
CA LEU A 57 -31.75 25.40 22.97
C LEU A 57 -32.82 24.36 22.63
N ASP A 58 -34.07 24.80 22.45
CA ASP A 58 -35.20 23.91 22.11
C ASP A 58 -35.08 23.32 20.71
N TYR A 59 -34.39 23.99 19.80
CA TYR A 59 -34.19 23.57 18.40
C TYR A 59 -32.82 22.91 18.17
N GLU A 60 -31.82 23.23 18.99
CA GLU A 60 -30.44 22.73 18.81
C GLU A 60 -30.38 21.21 18.83
N ALA A 61 -31.15 20.55 19.71
CA ALA A 61 -31.16 19.09 19.79
C ALA A 61 -31.62 18.43 18.47
N VAL A 62 -32.61 19.03 17.81
CA VAL A 62 -33.12 18.53 16.51
C VAL A 62 -32.11 18.80 15.41
N LEU A 63 -31.51 19.99 15.40
CA LEU A 63 -30.55 20.42 14.40
C LEU A 63 -29.24 19.58 14.51
N GLN A 64 -28.73 19.35 15.73
CA GLN A 64 -27.61 18.48 15.98
C GLN A 64 -27.88 17.03 15.54
N LEU A 65 -29.13 16.55 15.68
CA LEU A 65 -29.53 15.26 15.17
C LEU A 65 -29.38 15.17 13.63
N LEU A 66 -29.65 16.26 12.92
CA LEU A 66 -29.49 16.33 11.46
C LEU A 66 -28.02 16.40 11.07
N SER A 67 -27.23 17.28 11.68
CA SER A 67 -25.82 17.47 11.35
C SER A 67 -24.93 16.27 11.71
N PHE A 68 -25.32 15.46 12.69
CA PHE A 68 -24.64 14.20 13.03
C PHE A 68 -25.31 12.95 12.46
N GLY A 69 -26.63 12.91 12.44
CA GLY A 69 -27.42 11.76 12.02
C GLY A 69 -27.29 11.45 10.54
N ILE A 70 -27.39 12.48 9.70
CA ILE A 70 -27.27 12.32 8.24
C ILE A 70 -25.88 11.79 7.83
N PRO A 71 -24.76 12.39 8.24
CA PRO A 71 -23.44 11.84 7.94
C PRO A 71 -23.24 10.42 8.46
N THR A 72 -23.70 10.14 9.67
CA THR A 72 -23.60 8.80 10.27
C THR A 72 -24.37 7.77 9.44
N LEU A 73 -25.58 8.11 8.99
CA LEU A 73 -26.37 7.25 8.11
C LEU A 73 -25.66 7.01 6.77
N LEU A 74 -25.11 8.06 6.16
CA LEU A 74 -24.34 7.95 4.92
C LEU A 74 -23.13 7.02 5.08
N VAL A 75 -22.39 7.15 6.17
CA VAL A 75 -21.26 6.26 6.50
C VAL A 75 -21.74 4.83 6.67
N MET A 76 -22.83 4.59 7.42
CA MET A 76 -23.38 3.24 7.59
C MET A 76 -23.79 2.59 6.26
N LEU A 77 -24.42 3.38 5.38
CA LEU A 77 -24.79 2.91 4.04
C LEU A 77 -23.55 2.58 3.21
N TYR A 78 -22.52 3.43 3.28
CA TYR A 78 -21.29 3.26 2.51
C TYR A 78 -20.50 2.03 2.93
N ILE A 79 -20.43 1.69 4.23
CA ILE A 79 -19.64 0.55 4.73
C ILE A 79 -20.36 -0.80 4.59
N ARG A 80 -21.65 -0.82 4.21
CA ARG A 80 -22.43 -2.08 4.05
C ARG A 80 -21.74 -3.13 3.17
N PRO A 81 -21.23 -2.82 1.95
CA PRO A 81 -20.58 -3.82 1.11
C PRO A 81 -19.33 -4.41 1.76
N ILE A 82 -18.55 -3.60 2.48
CA ILE A 82 -17.35 -4.06 3.22
C ILE A 82 -17.77 -5.08 4.30
N HIS A 83 -18.81 -4.73 5.05
CA HIS A 83 -19.32 -5.57 6.12
C HIS A 83 -19.94 -6.87 5.61
N GLN A 84 -20.67 -6.83 4.48
CA GLN A 84 -21.23 -8.01 3.83
C GLN A 84 -20.12 -8.94 3.33
N ALA A 85 -19.10 -8.42 2.65
CA ALA A 85 -17.96 -9.19 2.16
C ALA A 85 -17.19 -9.89 3.30
N LEU A 86 -17.03 -9.21 4.44
CA LEU A 86 -16.38 -9.78 5.63
C LEU A 86 -17.21 -10.89 6.28
N ARG A 87 -18.56 -10.78 6.25
CA ARG A 87 -19.45 -11.81 6.80
C ARG A 87 -19.54 -13.05 5.91
N SER A 88 -19.61 -12.84 4.59
CA SER A 88 -19.71 -13.93 3.62
C SER A 88 -18.38 -14.59 3.29
N GLY A 89 -17.24 -14.01 3.72
CA GLY A 89 -15.92 -14.44 3.32
C GLY A 89 -15.54 -14.08 1.88
N SER A 90 -16.38 -13.31 1.16
CA SER A 90 -16.16 -12.89 -0.23
C SER A 90 -15.20 -11.70 -0.34
N ILE A 91 -13.97 -11.88 0.13
CA ILE A 91 -12.94 -10.81 0.20
C ILE A 91 -12.53 -10.32 -1.20
N SER A 92 -12.74 -11.15 -2.23
CA SER A 92 -12.42 -10.83 -3.63
C SER A 92 -13.52 -10.04 -4.36
N ASP A 93 -14.64 -9.69 -3.68
CA ASP A 93 -15.70 -8.90 -4.31
C ASP A 93 -15.17 -7.53 -4.78
N PRO A 94 -15.23 -7.21 -6.09
CA PRO A 94 -14.72 -5.95 -6.63
C PRO A 94 -15.40 -4.71 -6.03
N ARG A 95 -16.68 -4.83 -5.66
CA ARG A 95 -17.45 -3.75 -5.00
C ARG A 95 -16.88 -3.46 -3.62
N ALA A 96 -16.70 -4.50 -2.80
CA ALA A 96 -16.14 -4.35 -1.46
C ALA A 96 -14.70 -3.83 -1.50
N ARG A 97 -13.86 -4.34 -2.39
CA ARG A 97 -12.49 -3.87 -2.63
C ARG A 97 -12.46 -2.38 -2.97
N ARG A 98 -13.31 -1.91 -3.90
CA ARG A 98 -13.43 -0.50 -4.24
C ARG A 98 -13.87 0.35 -3.04
N HIS A 99 -14.84 -0.11 -2.25
CA HIS A 99 -15.31 0.63 -1.08
C HIS A 99 -14.23 0.73 -0.01
N VAL A 100 -13.42 -0.31 0.20
CA VAL A 100 -12.28 -0.28 1.14
C VAL A 100 -11.27 0.81 0.76
N LEU A 101 -10.90 0.89 -0.53
CA LEU A 101 -9.89 1.83 -1.01
C LEU A 101 -10.39 3.29 -1.02
N ASN A 102 -11.67 3.49 -1.32
CA ASN A 102 -12.28 4.83 -1.34
C ASN A 102 -12.80 5.30 0.04
N ALA A 103 -12.88 4.40 1.03
CA ALA A 103 -13.46 4.68 2.34
C ALA A 103 -12.87 5.92 3.03
N PRO A 104 -11.54 6.12 3.09
CA PRO A 104 -10.97 7.28 3.76
C PRO A 104 -11.51 8.61 3.19
N LEU A 105 -11.56 8.73 1.87
CA LEU A 105 -12.02 9.94 1.21
C LEU A 105 -13.53 10.12 1.34
N VAL A 106 -14.32 9.10 1.00
CA VAL A 106 -15.79 9.21 0.96
C VAL A 106 -16.37 9.43 2.34
N ILE A 107 -15.87 8.75 3.37
CA ILE A 107 -16.35 8.91 4.75
C ILE A 107 -15.98 10.29 5.29
N SER A 108 -14.79 10.81 4.95
CA SER A 108 -14.40 12.17 5.34
C SER A 108 -15.26 13.23 4.64
N LEU A 109 -15.66 13.02 3.39
CA LEU A 109 -16.62 13.87 2.70
C LEU A 109 -18.01 13.81 3.35
N CYS A 110 -18.45 12.62 3.80
CA CYS A 110 -19.70 12.51 4.56
C CYS A 110 -19.64 13.34 5.86
N SER A 111 -18.49 13.36 6.55
CA SER A 111 -18.27 14.22 7.73
C SER A 111 -18.37 15.70 7.39
N LEU A 112 -17.79 16.11 6.26
CA LEU A 112 -17.87 17.51 5.78
C LEU A 112 -19.30 17.93 5.48
N VAL A 113 -20.17 17.03 4.98
CA VAL A 113 -21.60 17.31 4.78
C VAL A 113 -22.26 17.71 6.09
N GLY A 114 -21.94 17.06 7.22
CA GLY A 114 -22.47 17.44 8.54
C GLY A 114 -22.09 18.87 8.93
N TRP A 115 -20.86 19.28 8.66
CA TRP A 115 -20.39 20.64 8.92
C TRP A 115 -21.05 21.68 8.00
N ILE A 116 -21.35 21.33 6.74
CA ILE A 116 -22.13 22.20 5.84
C ILE A 116 -23.56 22.37 6.38
N ILE A 117 -24.19 21.30 6.85
CA ILE A 117 -25.51 21.36 7.48
C ILE A 117 -25.44 22.26 8.71
N ALA A 118 -24.44 22.09 9.59
CA ALA A 118 -24.27 22.94 10.77
C ALA A 118 -24.07 24.43 10.43
N ILE A 119 -23.37 24.76 9.35
CA ILE A 119 -23.24 26.15 8.87
C ILE A 119 -24.60 26.69 8.43
N ILE A 120 -25.38 25.90 7.68
CA ILE A 120 -26.74 26.31 7.24
C ILE A 120 -27.64 26.53 8.46
N GLU A 121 -27.56 25.65 9.45
CA GLU A 121 -28.30 25.78 10.72
C GLU A 121 -27.95 27.08 11.45
N ILE A 122 -26.63 27.36 11.59
CA ILE A 122 -26.15 28.62 12.19
C ILE A 122 -26.73 29.84 11.44
N VAL A 123 -26.66 29.82 10.11
CA VAL A 123 -27.16 30.93 9.29
C VAL A 123 -28.68 31.17 9.50
N ILE A 124 -29.46 30.11 9.44
CA ILE A 124 -30.91 30.20 9.56
C ILE A 124 -31.30 30.58 10.99
N LEU A 125 -30.82 29.85 11.99
CA LEU A 125 -31.28 29.99 13.37
C LEU A 125 -30.82 31.31 13.99
N HIS A 126 -29.50 31.61 13.92
CA HIS A 126 -28.99 32.88 14.45
C HIS A 126 -29.48 34.08 13.61
N GLY A 127 -29.67 33.91 12.29
CA GLY A 127 -30.27 34.94 11.44
C GLY A 127 -31.65 35.31 11.86
N LEU A 128 -32.52 34.36 12.20
CA LEU A 128 -33.86 34.59 12.67
C LEU A 128 -33.91 35.22 14.08
N ILE A 129 -33.04 34.76 15.00
CA ILE A 129 -32.99 35.19 16.39
C ILE A 129 -32.38 36.61 16.52
N LEU A 130 -31.31 36.87 15.80
CA LEU A 130 -30.54 38.11 15.88
C LEU A 130 -30.99 39.17 14.87
N GLN A 131 -32.11 38.98 14.18
CA GLN A 131 -32.57 39.88 13.12
C GLN A 131 -32.77 41.34 13.57
N SER A 132 -33.02 41.57 14.87
CA SER A 132 -33.18 42.89 15.46
C SER A 132 -31.91 43.55 15.96
N GLU A 133 -30.76 42.84 15.89
CA GLU A 133 -29.49 43.27 16.47
C GLU A 133 -28.55 43.86 15.41
N GLY A 134 -27.92 44.99 15.70
CA GLY A 134 -27.06 45.70 14.73
C GLY A 134 -25.77 44.98 14.31
N ASN A 135 -25.35 43.92 15.05
CA ASN A 135 -24.11 43.20 14.81
C ASN A 135 -24.31 41.82 14.14
N LEU A 136 -25.54 41.54 13.66
CA LEU A 136 -25.89 40.24 13.06
C LEU A 136 -24.85 39.73 12.04
N LEU A 137 -24.52 40.55 11.05
CA LEU A 137 -23.63 40.14 9.95
C LEU A 137 -22.24 39.81 10.43
N SER A 138 -21.73 40.53 11.44
CA SER A 138 -20.39 40.27 12.04
C SER A 138 -20.39 38.96 12.80
N ILE A 139 -21.37 38.70 13.65
CA ILE A 139 -21.49 37.46 14.46
C ILE A 139 -21.64 36.23 13.55
N MET A 140 -22.56 36.32 12.58
CA MET A 140 -22.76 35.21 11.62
C MET A 140 -21.51 34.93 10.78
N GLY A 141 -20.86 35.97 10.24
CA GLY A 141 -19.67 35.82 9.43
C GLY A 141 -18.54 35.13 10.19
N LYS A 142 -18.29 35.51 11.46
CA LYS A 142 -17.29 34.88 12.31
C LYS A 142 -17.65 33.42 12.61
N ASN A 143 -18.90 33.12 12.94
CA ASN A 143 -19.34 31.74 13.20
C ASN A 143 -19.20 30.84 11.97
N ILE A 144 -19.57 31.33 10.78
CA ILE A 144 -19.41 30.60 9.53
C ILE A 144 -17.93 30.28 9.26
N VAL A 145 -17.05 31.26 9.43
CA VAL A 145 -15.60 31.07 9.23
C VAL A 145 -15.06 29.98 10.17
N ILE A 146 -15.42 30.05 11.45
CA ILE A 146 -14.97 29.08 12.45
C ILE A 146 -15.52 27.68 12.15
N ALA A 147 -16.81 27.56 11.86
CA ALA A 147 -17.43 26.30 11.53
C ALA A 147 -16.83 25.69 10.26
N PHE A 148 -16.53 26.49 9.24
CA PHE A 148 -15.86 26.07 8.03
C PHE A 148 -14.44 25.55 8.32
N LEU A 149 -13.64 26.31 9.06
CA LEU A 149 -12.29 25.92 9.46
C LEU A 149 -12.30 24.62 10.26
N THR A 150 -13.24 24.50 11.22
CA THR A 150 -13.40 23.30 12.03
C THR A 150 -13.84 22.10 11.20
N GLY A 151 -14.72 22.30 10.22
CA GLY A 151 -15.14 21.26 9.27
C GLY A 151 -14.00 20.74 8.41
N VAL A 152 -13.13 21.64 7.91
CA VAL A 152 -11.92 21.25 7.15
C VAL A 152 -10.95 20.46 8.05
N PHE A 153 -10.74 20.89 9.28
CA PHE A 153 -9.91 20.16 10.24
C PHE A 153 -10.46 18.75 10.53
N CYS A 154 -11.77 18.67 10.77
CA CYS A 154 -12.46 17.40 10.98
C CYS A 154 -12.33 16.46 9.78
N PHE A 155 -12.49 16.98 8.55
CA PHE A 155 -12.26 16.23 7.32
C PHE A 155 -10.87 15.64 7.27
N VAL A 156 -9.83 16.44 7.53
CA VAL A 156 -8.43 15.99 7.47
C VAL A 156 -8.14 14.94 8.54
N LEU A 157 -8.59 15.18 9.78
CA LEU A 157 -8.41 14.24 10.89
C LEU A 157 -9.06 12.89 10.59
N THR A 158 -10.30 12.92 10.10
CA THR A 158 -11.05 11.71 9.72
C THR A 158 -10.35 10.99 8.57
N PHE A 159 -9.92 11.71 7.52
CA PHE A 159 -9.27 11.15 6.35
C PHE A 159 -8.02 10.38 6.72
N TYR A 160 -7.07 10.99 7.44
CA TYR A 160 -5.81 10.33 7.78
C TYR A 160 -5.98 9.20 8.79
N SER A 161 -6.90 9.35 9.75
CA SER A 161 -7.18 8.29 10.72
C SER A 161 -7.77 7.05 10.03
N LEU A 162 -8.70 7.24 9.11
CA LEU A 162 -9.31 6.15 8.34
C LEU A 162 -8.33 5.55 7.33
N GLU A 163 -7.48 6.37 6.71
CA GLU A 163 -6.45 5.89 5.81
C GLU A 163 -5.43 5.00 6.55
N LEU A 164 -4.96 5.43 7.71
CA LEU A 164 -4.06 4.63 8.56
C LEU A 164 -4.71 3.30 8.96
N MET A 165 -5.98 3.35 9.35
CA MET A 165 -6.76 2.16 9.70
C MET A 165 -6.93 1.22 8.50
N ALA A 166 -7.31 1.75 7.33
CA ALA A 166 -7.47 0.96 6.11
C ALA A 166 -6.17 0.28 5.69
N ARG A 167 -5.06 1.03 5.64
CA ARG A 167 -3.72 0.51 5.29
C ARG A 167 -3.22 -0.58 6.25
N ARG A 168 -3.55 -0.46 7.54
CA ARG A 168 -3.04 -1.37 8.56
C ARG A 168 -3.84 -2.67 8.66
N TRP A 169 -5.18 -2.60 8.48
CA TRP A 169 -6.05 -3.74 8.80
C TRP A 169 -6.90 -4.25 7.65
N LEU A 170 -7.37 -3.36 6.76
CA LEU A 170 -8.29 -3.76 5.70
C LEU A 170 -7.57 -4.11 4.40
N VAL A 171 -6.63 -3.28 3.98
CA VAL A 171 -5.89 -3.52 2.73
C VAL A 171 -5.19 -4.87 2.75
N PRO A 172 -4.41 -5.27 3.79
CA PRO A 172 -3.79 -6.59 3.80
C PRO A 172 -4.77 -7.76 3.75
N ARG A 173 -6.01 -7.53 4.23
CA ARG A 173 -7.05 -8.57 4.28
C ARG A 173 -7.80 -8.72 2.96
N PHE A 174 -8.13 -7.60 2.31
CA PHE A 174 -8.84 -7.58 1.03
C PHE A 174 -7.92 -7.76 -0.18
N PHE A 175 -6.62 -7.54 -0.02
CA PHE A 175 -5.63 -7.58 -1.08
C PHE A 175 -4.41 -8.42 -0.70
N PRO A 176 -4.59 -9.73 -0.46
CA PRO A 176 -3.49 -10.64 -0.19
C PRO A 176 -2.57 -10.81 -1.41
N ASP A 177 -3.09 -10.48 -2.61
CA ASP A 177 -2.42 -10.50 -3.91
C ASP A 177 -1.58 -9.25 -4.20
N ASN A 178 -1.57 -8.25 -3.29
CA ASN A 178 -0.90 -6.96 -3.44
C ASN A 178 -1.29 -6.16 -4.71
N LYS A 179 -2.42 -6.48 -5.36
CA LYS A 179 -2.90 -5.84 -6.59
C LYS A 179 -4.01 -4.84 -6.31
N LEU A 180 -3.62 -3.64 -5.87
CA LEU A 180 -4.56 -2.59 -5.50
C LEU A 180 -4.94 -1.71 -6.70
N THR A 181 -4.00 -1.51 -7.62
CA THR A 181 -4.17 -0.55 -8.73
C THR A 181 -5.02 -1.09 -9.87
N GLU A 182 -5.26 -2.40 -9.91
CA GLU A 182 -6.12 -3.05 -10.90
C GLU A 182 -7.63 -2.85 -10.62
N VAL A 183 -8.01 -2.36 -9.43
CA VAL A 183 -9.43 -2.22 -9.04
C VAL A 183 -10.07 -1.03 -9.77
N PRO A 184 -11.14 -1.26 -10.57
CA PRO A 184 -11.79 -0.18 -11.32
C PRO A 184 -12.60 0.75 -10.40
N GLY A 185 -12.63 2.04 -10.75
CA GLY A 185 -13.43 3.06 -10.04
C GLY A 185 -12.88 3.49 -8.69
N VAL A 186 -11.60 3.25 -8.43
CA VAL A 186 -10.91 3.77 -7.25
C VAL A 186 -10.44 5.20 -7.51
N ILE A 187 -10.71 6.08 -6.54
CA ILE A 187 -10.26 7.47 -6.56
C ILE A 187 -8.79 7.50 -6.14
N ARG A 188 -7.91 7.73 -7.10
CA ARG A 188 -6.46 7.77 -6.87
C ARG A 188 -6.06 9.16 -6.42
N LEU A 189 -5.75 9.31 -5.15
CA LEU A 189 -5.17 10.53 -4.60
C LEU A 189 -3.65 10.45 -4.75
N SER A 190 -3.09 11.32 -5.59
CA SER A 190 -1.63 11.44 -5.75
C SER A 190 -0.98 11.87 -4.43
N ILE A 191 0.31 11.58 -4.29
CA ILE A 191 1.11 12.04 -3.14
C ILE A 191 1.04 13.56 -3.03
N ARG A 192 1.01 14.30 -4.16
CA ARG A 192 0.88 15.76 -4.18
C ARG A 192 -0.44 16.22 -3.55
N ALA A 193 -1.57 15.59 -3.91
CA ALA A 193 -2.88 15.93 -3.34
C ALA A 193 -2.93 15.67 -1.83
N ARG A 194 -2.33 14.58 -1.37
CA ARG A 194 -2.22 14.26 0.06
C ARG A 194 -1.36 15.26 0.81
N LEU A 195 -0.20 15.65 0.25
CA LEU A 195 0.65 16.70 0.81
C LEU A 195 -0.08 18.02 0.91
N PHE A 196 -0.91 18.37 -0.08
CA PHE A 196 -1.72 19.58 -0.07
C PHE A 196 -2.80 19.55 1.03
N ILE A 197 -3.53 18.44 1.19
CA ILE A 197 -4.50 18.24 2.28
C ILE A 197 -3.79 18.36 3.64
N PHE A 198 -2.61 17.79 3.76
CA PHE A 198 -1.77 17.86 4.96
C PHE A 198 -1.30 19.30 5.26
N TRP A 199 -0.85 20.03 4.24
CA TRP A 199 -0.45 21.43 4.35
C TRP A 199 -1.60 22.31 4.78
N LEU A 200 -2.80 22.11 4.24
CA LEU A 200 -4.02 22.78 4.68
C LEU A 200 -4.27 22.60 6.18
N ALA A 201 -4.13 21.37 6.69
CA ALA A 201 -4.38 21.05 8.09
C ALA A 201 -3.36 21.67 9.05
N ILE A 202 -2.08 21.71 8.67
CA ILE A 202 -0.99 22.11 9.56
C ILE A 202 -0.68 23.61 9.46
N MET A 203 -0.81 24.18 8.27
CA MET A 203 -0.44 25.59 8.06
C MET A 203 -1.66 26.50 7.97
N VAL A 204 -2.59 26.23 7.07
CA VAL A 204 -3.66 27.16 6.77
C VAL A 204 -4.67 27.23 7.91
N PHE A 205 -5.12 26.08 8.41
CA PHE A 205 -6.12 26.04 9.47
C PHE A 205 -5.63 26.66 10.78
N PRO A 206 -4.48 26.27 11.36
CA PRO A 206 -3.98 26.89 12.59
C PRO A 206 -3.67 28.38 12.42
N SER A 207 -3.10 28.78 11.30
CA SER A 207 -2.77 30.19 11.03
C SER A 207 -4.04 31.03 10.92
N ALA A 208 -5.07 30.52 10.26
CA ALA A 208 -6.36 31.21 10.14
C ALA A 208 -7.04 31.38 11.50
N ILE A 209 -7.04 30.36 12.35
CA ILE A 209 -7.53 30.43 13.72
C ILE A 209 -6.74 31.47 14.51
N TRP A 210 -5.40 31.38 14.45
CA TRP A 210 -4.54 32.31 15.19
C TRP A 210 -4.75 33.76 14.79
N ILE A 211 -4.79 34.05 13.48
CA ILE A 211 -5.07 35.38 12.95
C ILE A 211 -6.44 35.88 13.44
N THR A 212 -7.48 35.03 13.35
CA THR A 212 -8.84 35.38 13.74
C THR A 212 -8.91 35.71 15.23
N ILE A 213 -8.30 34.92 16.11
CA ILE A 213 -8.22 35.15 17.55
C ILE A 213 -7.49 36.46 17.84
N THR A 214 -6.31 36.65 17.23
CA THR A 214 -5.49 37.84 17.45
C THR A 214 -6.23 39.11 17.06
N LEU A 215 -6.84 39.12 15.86
CA LEU A 215 -7.64 40.29 15.40
C LEU A 215 -8.87 40.56 16.28
N SER A 216 -9.45 39.54 16.88
CA SER A 216 -10.60 39.69 17.77
C SER A 216 -10.23 40.20 19.17
N LEU A 217 -9.02 39.87 19.64
CA LEU A 217 -8.53 40.30 20.94
C LEU A 217 -7.82 41.66 20.91
N LEU A 218 -7.23 42.04 19.78
CA LEU A 218 -6.48 43.29 19.62
C LEU A 218 -7.18 44.56 20.11
N PRO A 219 -8.51 44.75 19.88
CA PRO A 219 -9.22 45.92 20.35
C PRO A 219 -9.55 45.94 21.86
N ARG A 220 -9.31 44.81 22.58
CA ARG A 220 -9.81 44.60 23.96
C ARG A 220 -8.71 44.56 25.00
N ALA A 221 -7.58 43.98 24.64
CA ALA A 221 -6.50 43.68 25.57
C ALA A 221 -5.30 44.56 25.28
N GLY A 222 -4.60 44.97 26.33
CA GLY A 222 -3.27 45.56 26.18
C GLY A 222 -2.29 44.56 25.56
N ALA A 223 -1.20 45.03 25.03
CA ALA A 223 -0.17 44.14 24.44
C ALA A 223 0.32 43.08 25.47
N GLU A 224 0.30 43.43 26.75
CA GLU A 224 0.71 42.55 27.87
C GLU A 224 -0.20 41.31 28.01
N ASP A 225 -1.47 41.43 27.72
CA ASP A 225 -2.43 40.31 27.81
C ASP A 225 -2.46 39.44 26.54
N LEU A 226 -2.17 40.03 25.37
CA LEU A 226 -2.20 39.35 24.08
C LEU A 226 -1.01 38.41 23.88
N VAL A 227 0.18 38.82 24.35
CA VAL A 227 1.43 38.08 24.14
C VAL A 227 1.37 36.66 24.73
N PRO A 228 0.93 36.45 26.01
CA PRO A 228 0.83 35.10 26.57
C PRO A 228 -0.18 34.20 25.83
N VAL A 229 -1.32 34.74 25.40
CA VAL A 229 -2.34 34.01 24.65
C VAL A 229 -1.78 33.58 23.29
N ALA A 230 -1.13 34.49 22.58
CA ALA A 230 -0.54 34.20 21.29
C ALA A 230 0.58 33.15 21.38
N ILE A 231 1.46 33.25 22.40
CA ILE A 231 2.53 32.29 22.64
C ILE A 231 1.94 30.89 22.97
N ASN A 232 1.00 30.81 23.91
CA ASN A 232 0.41 29.52 24.30
C ASN A 232 -0.29 28.85 23.13
N LEU A 233 -1.09 29.59 22.36
CA LEU A 233 -1.77 29.07 21.17
C LEU A 233 -0.74 28.62 20.13
N GLY A 234 0.31 29.41 19.88
CA GLY A 234 1.40 29.06 18.98
C GLY A 234 2.10 27.75 19.39
N LEU A 235 2.40 27.58 20.68
CA LEU A 235 3.00 26.36 21.21
C LEU A 235 2.10 25.13 21.04
N ILE A 236 0.80 25.28 21.30
CA ILE A 236 -0.19 24.21 21.09
C ILE A 236 -0.24 23.80 19.61
N LEU A 237 -0.26 24.76 18.70
CA LEU A 237 -0.30 24.50 17.26
C LEU A 237 0.99 23.88 16.75
N LEU A 238 2.14 24.30 17.25
CA LEU A 238 3.45 23.70 16.95
C LEU A 238 3.51 22.25 17.44
N PHE A 239 3.06 21.98 18.66
CA PHE A 239 3.00 20.64 19.22
C PHE A 239 2.07 19.73 18.39
N LEU A 240 0.88 20.19 18.08
CA LEU A 240 -0.11 19.44 17.30
C LEU A 240 0.41 19.17 15.88
N GLY A 241 0.98 20.17 15.22
CA GLY A 241 1.60 20.05 13.91
C GLY A 241 2.77 19.06 13.89
N SER A 242 3.63 19.12 14.92
CA SER A 242 4.75 18.18 15.07
C SER A 242 4.25 16.74 15.28
N LEU A 243 3.24 16.55 16.14
CA LEU A 243 2.63 15.25 16.39
C LEU A 243 2.04 14.65 15.11
N ILE A 244 1.25 15.41 14.37
CA ILE A 244 0.64 14.96 13.12
C ILE A 244 1.73 14.65 12.08
N THR A 245 2.76 15.49 11.96
CA THR A 245 3.89 15.25 11.05
C THR A 245 4.60 13.95 11.38
N HIS A 246 4.86 13.70 12.67
CA HIS A 246 5.52 12.47 13.11
C HIS A 246 4.67 11.22 12.79
N LEU A 247 3.37 11.29 13.06
CA LEU A 247 2.45 10.19 12.75
C LEU A 247 2.39 9.87 11.25
N LEU A 248 2.40 10.91 10.40
CA LEU A 248 2.32 10.76 8.95
C LEU A 248 3.65 10.35 8.31
N ALA A 249 4.78 10.82 8.84
CA ALA A 249 6.10 10.43 8.35
C ALA A 249 6.26 8.90 8.35
N GLY A 250 5.78 8.23 9.40
CA GLY A 250 5.77 6.77 9.50
C GLY A 250 4.97 6.06 8.41
N THR A 251 3.94 6.70 7.86
CA THR A 251 3.10 6.09 6.81
C THR A 251 3.81 6.04 5.44
N TRP A 252 4.78 6.91 5.20
CA TRP A 252 5.54 6.97 3.94
C TRP A 252 6.92 6.33 4.07
N GLN A 253 7.58 6.51 5.21
CA GLN A 253 8.92 5.98 5.43
C GLN A 253 8.95 4.45 5.35
N LYS A 254 7.97 3.78 5.95
CA LYS A 254 7.92 2.31 6.01
C LYS A 254 7.83 1.65 4.63
N PRO A 255 6.90 2.02 3.71
CA PRO A 255 6.87 1.48 2.36
C PRO A 255 8.17 1.70 1.58
N LEU A 256 8.78 2.88 1.70
CA LEU A 256 10.05 3.18 1.01
C LEU A 256 11.21 2.30 1.52
N ILE A 257 11.26 2.03 2.83
CA ILE A 257 12.26 1.12 3.42
C ILE A 257 12.01 -0.31 2.93
N GLU A 258 10.76 -0.79 2.90
CA GLU A 258 10.40 -2.11 2.40
C GLU A 258 10.81 -2.26 0.91
N MET A 259 10.56 -1.25 0.07
CA MET A 259 10.96 -1.23 -1.34
C MET A 259 12.49 -1.23 -1.52
N LYS A 260 13.20 -0.45 -0.69
CA LYS A 260 14.67 -0.45 -0.69
C LYS A 260 15.21 -1.84 -0.35
N GLN A 261 14.70 -2.47 0.73
CA GLN A 261 15.12 -3.81 1.14
C GLN A 261 14.84 -4.84 0.05
N ALA A 262 13.66 -4.79 -0.60
CA ALA A 262 13.34 -5.66 -1.72
C ALA A 262 14.34 -5.50 -2.88
N THR A 263 14.68 -4.26 -3.22
CA THR A 263 15.67 -3.96 -4.27
C THR A 263 17.07 -4.49 -3.90
N ASP A 264 17.49 -4.34 -2.64
CA ASP A 264 18.78 -4.85 -2.16
C ASP A 264 18.82 -6.39 -2.24
N ASN A 265 17.73 -7.07 -1.90
CA ASN A 265 17.62 -8.53 -2.00
C ASN A 265 17.59 -9.02 -3.45
N ILE A 266 16.89 -8.31 -4.35
CA ILE A 266 16.91 -8.59 -5.79
C ILE A 266 18.35 -8.51 -6.33
N ARG A 267 19.14 -7.52 -5.91
CA ARG A 267 20.57 -7.42 -6.27
C ARG A 267 21.40 -8.59 -5.76
N ALA A 268 21.04 -9.15 -4.61
CA ALA A 268 21.69 -10.33 -4.03
C ALA A 268 21.25 -11.65 -4.69
N GLY A 269 20.29 -11.62 -5.63
CA GLY A 269 19.75 -12.81 -6.29
C GLY A 269 18.60 -13.49 -5.54
N ASP A 270 18.09 -12.88 -4.47
CA ASP A 270 16.91 -13.38 -3.76
C ASP A 270 15.64 -12.76 -4.36
N TYR A 271 14.94 -13.56 -5.16
CA TYR A 271 13.69 -13.19 -5.81
C TYR A 271 12.45 -13.70 -5.05
N SER A 272 12.60 -14.18 -3.82
CA SER A 272 11.47 -14.71 -3.02
C SER A 272 10.64 -13.62 -2.35
N ILE A 273 11.15 -12.40 -2.26
CA ILE A 273 10.57 -11.29 -1.52
C ILE A 273 9.51 -10.57 -2.33
N GLU A 274 8.43 -10.19 -1.64
CA GLU A 274 7.36 -9.34 -2.17
C GLU A 274 7.21 -8.09 -1.30
N VAL A 275 7.03 -6.93 -1.96
CA VAL A 275 6.71 -5.66 -1.31
C VAL A 275 5.23 -5.64 -0.97
N GLY A 276 4.90 -5.32 0.27
CA GLY A 276 3.51 -5.14 0.69
C GLY A 276 2.91 -3.85 0.15
N VAL A 277 2.08 -3.94 -0.89
CA VAL A 277 1.37 -2.78 -1.46
C VAL A 277 0.20 -2.40 -0.56
N ARG A 278 0.17 -1.15 -0.09
CA ARG A 278 -0.82 -0.66 0.88
C ARG A 278 -1.51 0.63 0.48
N SER A 279 -1.22 1.14 -0.70
CA SER A 279 -1.82 2.37 -1.24
C SER A 279 -2.01 2.27 -2.75
N VAL A 280 -2.88 3.12 -3.28
CA VAL A 280 -3.17 3.23 -4.72
C VAL A 280 -2.53 4.47 -5.35
N ASP A 281 -1.60 5.10 -4.62
CA ASP A 281 -0.81 6.24 -5.08
C ASP A 281 0.46 5.80 -5.84
N GLU A 282 1.33 6.75 -6.15
CA GLU A 282 2.59 6.51 -6.86
C GLU A 282 3.49 5.50 -6.15
N ALA A 283 3.46 5.46 -4.81
CA ALA A 283 4.22 4.49 -4.02
C ALA A 283 3.63 3.07 -4.16
N GLY A 284 2.31 2.95 -4.20
CA GLY A 284 1.64 1.68 -4.46
C GLY A 284 1.99 1.12 -5.85
N HIS A 285 1.92 1.96 -6.88
CA HIS A 285 2.32 1.58 -8.24
C HIS A 285 3.79 1.13 -8.32
N LEU A 286 4.69 1.84 -7.61
CA LEU A 286 6.10 1.44 -7.57
C LEU A 286 6.28 0.07 -6.90
N GLY A 287 5.54 -0.18 -5.80
CA GLY A 287 5.56 -1.48 -5.12
C GLY A 287 5.07 -2.62 -6.00
N GLU A 288 3.97 -2.42 -6.74
CA GLU A 288 3.46 -3.39 -7.71
C GLU A 288 4.48 -3.65 -8.83
N GLY A 289 5.09 -2.61 -9.40
CA GLY A 289 6.13 -2.75 -10.41
C GLY A 289 7.36 -3.53 -9.94
N ILE A 290 7.77 -3.36 -8.66
CA ILE A 290 8.83 -4.16 -8.06
C ILE A 290 8.40 -5.64 -7.96
N ASN A 291 7.16 -5.92 -7.55
CA ASN A 291 6.64 -7.28 -7.44
C ASN A 291 6.54 -7.97 -8.81
N GLU A 292 6.08 -7.26 -9.85
CA GLU A 292 6.05 -7.76 -11.23
C GLU A 292 7.47 -8.08 -11.74
N MET A 293 8.41 -7.17 -11.52
CA MET A 293 9.81 -7.39 -11.89
C MET A 293 10.40 -8.62 -11.18
N THR A 294 10.14 -8.75 -9.87
CA THR A 294 10.61 -9.89 -9.07
C THR A 294 9.99 -11.20 -9.55
N GLY A 295 8.70 -11.20 -9.91
CA GLY A 295 8.01 -12.34 -10.51
C GLY A 295 8.66 -12.78 -11.82
N GLY A 296 8.93 -11.84 -12.72
CA GLY A 296 9.59 -12.13 -13.99
C GLY A 296 11.02 -12.63 -13.83
N LEU A 297 11.78 -12.11 -12.84
CA LEU A 297 13.12 -12.61 -12.52
C LEU A 297 13.08 -14.03 -11.94
N ARG A 298 12.12 -14.33 -11.06
CA ARG A 298 11.90 -15.68 -10.50
C ARG A 298 11.57 -16.69 -11.59
N GLU A 299 10.70 -16.34 -12.52
CA GLU A 299 10.36 -17.19 -13.67
C GLU A 299 11.58 -17.45 -14.56
N LYS A 300 12.36 -16.41 -14.86
CA LYS A 300 13.59 -16.52 -15.63
C LYS A 300 14.61 -17.43 -14.96
N GLU A 301 14.80 -17.32 -13.64
CA GLU A 301 15.73 -18.17 -12.89
C GLU A 301 15.23 -19.63 -12.86
N PHE A 302 13.90 -19.82 -12.66
CA PHE A 302 13.30 -21.16 -12.74
C PHE A 302 13.48 -21.82 -14.10
N ILE A 303 13.31 -21.08 -15.20
CA ILE A 303 13.58 -21.59 -16.56
C ILE A 303 15.05 -21.95 -16.72
N LYS A 304 15.96 -21.09 -16.25
CA LYS A 304 17.40 -21.31 -16.31
C LYS A 304 17.82 -22.55 -15.52
N ASP A 305 17.29 -22.73 -14.32
CA ASP A 305 17.54 -23.90 -13.47
C ASP A 305 16.97 -25.18 -14.08
N THR A 306 15.76 -25.12 -14.63
CA THR A 306 15.12 -26.28 -15.30
C THR A 306 15.90 -26.67 -16.54
N LEU A 307 16.30 -25.72 -17.38
CA LEU A 307 17.17 -25.98 -18.53
C LEU A 307 18.55 -26.52 -18.09
N GLY A 308 19.08 -26.02 -16.97
CA GLY A 308 20.36 -26.50 -16.44
C GLY A 308 20.36 -27.95 -15.94
N ARG A 309 19.15 -28.50 -15.64
CA ARG A 309 19.01 -29.93 -15.29
C ARG A 309 18.84 -30.85 -16.49
N ILE A 310 18.35 -30.31 -17.60
CA ILE A 310 18.01 -31.08 -18.81
C ILE A 310 19.14 -30.96 -19.86
N VAL A 311 19.82 -29.82 -19.92
CA VAL A 311 20.80 -29.46 -20.94
C VAL A 311 22.14 -29.14 -20.27
N ASP A 312 23.23 -29.57 -20.92
CA ASP A 312 24.61 -29.24 -20.46
C ASP A 312 24.74 -27.70 -20.24
N PRO A 313 25.40 -27.26 -19.13
CA PRO A 313 25.59 -25.85 -18.84
C PRO A 313 26.19 -25.03 -19.99
N ALA A 314 27.09 -25.59 -20.76
CA ALA A 314 27.71 -24.89 -21.91
C ALA A 314 26.69 -24.62 -23.04
N VAL A 315 25.79 -25.59 -23.30
CA VAL A 315 24.72 -25.46 -24.29
C VAL A 315 23.67 -24.49 -23.79
N ARG A 316 23.25 -24.61 -22.52
CA ARG A 316 22.30 -23.69 -21.88
C ARG A 316 22.78 -22.22 -21.97
N ASP A 317 24.03 -21.96 -21.60
CA ASP A 317 24.60 -20.61 -21.62
C ASP A 317 24.72 -20.05 -23.05
N HIS A 318 24.96 -20.93 -24.04
CA HIS A 318 24.96 -20.56 -25.46
C HIS A 318 23.52 -20.17 -25.91
N LEU A 319 22.53 -20.97 -25.55
CA LEU A 319 21.10 -20.72 -25.83
C LEU A 319 20.61 -19.42 -25.21
N LEU A 320 20.96 -19.17 -23.94
CA LEU A 320 20.54 -17.95 -23.20
C LEU A 320 21.20 -16.66 -23.71
N ARG A 321 22.35 -16.75 -24.37
CA ARG A 321 23.02 -15.59 -25.01
C ARG A 321 22.34 -15.11 -26.28
N GLY A 322 21.25 -15.76 -26.70
CA GLY A 322 20.41 -15.31 -27.84
C GLY A 322 21.07 -15.35 -29.21
N LYS A 323 22.18 -16.08 -29.36
CA LYS A 323 22.93 -16.24 -30.62
C LYS A 323 22.46 -17.45 -31.44
N ILE A 324 21.15 -17.76 -31.37
CA ILE A 324 20.63 -18.92 -32.13
C ILE A 324 20.05 -18.40 -33.43
N THR A 325 20.65 -18.81 -34.53
CA THR A 325 20.10 -18.69 -35.88
C THR A 325 19.06 -19.80 -36.09
N LEU A 326 17.82 -19.44 -36.33
CA LEU A 326 16.80 -20.42 -36.75
C LEU A 326 17.22 -21.02 -38.08
N GLY A 327 17.47 -22.34 -38.12
CA GLY A 327 17.97 -23.03 -39.29
C GLY A 327 19.24 -23.83 -39.03
N GLY A 328 19.87 -23.65 -37.84
CA GLY A 328 21.07 -24.33 -37.42
C GLY A 328 22.38 -23.70 -37.92
N GLU A 329 23.48 -24.18 -37.43
CA GLU A 329 24.83 -23.75 -37.82
C GLU A 329 25.63 -25.00 -38.24
N ILE A 330 26.40 -24.85 -39.31
CA ILE A 330 27.39 -25.90 -39.72
C ILE A 330 28.66 -25.68 -38.94
N ARG A 331 29.06 -26.68 -38.15
CA ARG A 331 30.28 -26.66 -37.32
C ARG A 331 31.03 -27.96 -37.43
N ASP A 332 32.36 -27.89 -37.37
CA ASP A 332 33.19 -29.07 -37.22
C ASP A 332 33.09 -29.59 -35.79
N ALA A 333 32.70 -30.85 -35.65
CA ALA A 333 32.50 -31.49 -34.35
C ALA A 333 32.83 -32.96 -34.41
N VAL A 334 33.39 -33.50 -33.33
CA VAL A 334 33.53 -34.94 -33.13
C VAL A 334 32.32 -35.43 -32.34
N ILE A 335 31.68 -36.48 -32.82
CA ILE A 335 30.50 -37.09 -32.22
C ILE A 335 30.91 -38.43 -31.60
N LEU A 336 30.67 -38.57 -30.30
CA LEU A 336 30.92 -39.82 -29.56
C LEU A 336 29.57 -40.47 -29.24
N PHE A 337 29.42 -41.74 -29.55
CA PHE A 337 28.34 -42.61 -29.08
C PHE A 337 28.90 -43.61 -28.08
N SER A 338 28.27 -43.76 -26.95
CA SER A 338 28.57 -44.76 -25.91
C SER A 338 27.33 -45.51 -25.54
N ASP A 339 27.41 -46.81 -25.32
CA ASP A 339 26.29 -47.70 -25.00
C ASP A 339 26.73 -48.77 -24.00
N ILE A 340 25.81 -49.31 -23.20
CA ILE A 340 26.08 -50.36 -22.22
C ILE A 340 25.98 -51.72 -22.90
N ARG A 341 27.08 -52.48 -22.93
CA ARG A 341 27.06 -53.82 -23.52
C ARG A 341 26.08 -54.74 -22.81
N SER A 342 25.24 -55.44 -23.59
CA SER A 342 24.28 -56.42 -23.10
C SER A 342 23.27 -55.83 -22.08
N PHE A 343 22.95 -54.55 -22.17
CA PHE A 343 22.01 -53.88 -21.25
C PHE A 343 20.61 -54.54 -21.27
N THR A 344 20.11 -54.95 -22.44
CA THR A 344 18.82 -55.62 -22.56
C THR A 344 18.77 -56.90 -21.69
N THR A 345 19.80 -57.73 -21.77
CA THR A 345 19.85 -58.95 -20.93
C THR A 345 20.01 -58.64 -19.44
N LEU A 346 20.80 -57.59 -19.12
CA LEU A 346 20.99 -57.13 -17.74
C LEU A 346 19.65 -56.61 -17.15
N SER A 347 18.94 -55.79 -17.91
CA SER A 347 17.71 -55.15 -17.47
C SER A 347 16.52 -56.11 -17.30
N GLU A 348 16.50 -57.21 -18.06
CA GLU A 348 15.44 -58.26 -17.90
C GLU A 348 15.49 -58.94 -16.53
N SER A 349 16.65 -58.96 -15.88
CA SER A 349 16.85 -59.59 -14.56
C SER A 349 16.71 -58.62 -13.37
N MET A 350 16.56 -57.33 -13.63
CA MET A 350 16.61 -56.24 -12.60
C MET A 350 15.20 -55.65 -12.33
N HIS A 351 15.00 -55.20 -11.08
CA HIS A 351 13.79 -54.42 -10.76
C HIS A 351 13.91 -53.01 -11.39
N PRO A 352 12.80 -52.42 -11.91
CA PRO A 352 12.82 -51.12 -12.59
C PRO A 352 13.54 -50.01 -11.83
N GLY A 353 13.41 -49.97 -10.50
CA GLY A 353 14.08 -48.98 -9.65
C GLY A 353 15.62 -49.14 -9.64
N GLU A 354 16.11 -50.39 -9.71
CA GLU A 354 17.55 -50.71 -9.75
C GLU A 354 18.14 -50.29 -11.09
N ILE A 355 17.39 -50.46 -12.19
CA ILE A 355 17.80 -50.01 -13.52
C ILE A 355 18.03 -48.50 -13.54
N VAL A 356 17.09 -47.71 -12.94
CA VAL A 356 17.19 -46.25 -12.87
C VAL A 356 18.41 -45.84 -12.04
N ILE A 357 18.68 -46.52 -10.93
CA ILE A 357 19.85 -46.25 -10.07
C ILE A 357 21.16 -46.53 -10.86
N LEU A 358 21.23 -47.68 -11.55
CA LEU A 358 22.37 -48.07 -12.37
C LEU A 358 22.63 -47.05 -13.48
N LEU A 359 21.58 -46.69 -14.26
CA LEU A 359 21.68 -45.72 -15.35
C LEU A 359 22.13 -44.35 -14.85
N ASN A 360 21.57 -43.88 -13.74
CA ASN A 360 21.96 -42.58 -13.14
C ASN A 360 23.45 -42.59 -12.70
N ALA A 361 23.90 -43.66 -12.07
CA ALA A 361 25.30 -43.79 -11.66
C ALA A 361 26.25 -43.83 -12.87
N TYR A 362 25.89 -44.62 -13.90
CA TYR A 362 26.63 -44.72 -15.14
C TYR A 362 26.72 -43.39 -15.87
N PHE A 363 25.56 -42.77 -16.17
CA PHE A 363 25.50 -41.50 -16.89
C PHE A 363 26.17 -40.35 -16.14
N SER A 364 26.07 -40.31 -14.81
CA SER A 364 26.79 -39.29 -14.00
C SER A 364 28.31 -39.39 -14.16
N ARG A 365 28.89 -40.62 -14.15
CA ARG A 365 30.30 -40.84 -14.36
C ARG A 365 30.74 -40.51 -15.80
N MET A 366 29.94 -40.93 -16.78
CA MET A 366 30.22 -40.67 -18.19
C MET A 366 30.17 -39.20 -18.53
N ALA A 367 29.13 -38.48 -18.06
CA ALA A 367 29.01 -37.04 -18.22
C ALA A 367 30.18 -36.29 -17.61
N ALA A 368 30.67 -36.70 -16.43
CA ALA A 368 31.86 -36.12 -15.80
C ALA A 368 33.13 -36.35 -16.64
N CYS A 369 33.28 -37.49 -17.28
CA CYS A 369 34.41 -37.78 -18.19
C CYS A 369 34.35 -36.91 -19.45
N VAL A 370 33.17 -36.81 -20.08
CA VAL A 370 32.95 -35.96 -21.27
C VAL A 370 33.26 -34.51 -20.95
N THR A 371 32.74 -33.99 -19.84
CA THR A 371 32.94 -32.59 -19.41
C THR A 371 34.41 -32.30 -19.12
N ARG A 372 35.12 -33.22 -18.43
CA ARG A 372 36.57 -33.07 -18.19
C ARG A 372 37.39 -33.03 -19.48
N ALA A 373 36.97 -33.79 -20.49
CA ALA A 373 37.60 -33.77 -21.81
C ALA A 373 37.20 -32.55 -22.69
N GLY A 374 36.38 -31.64 -22.15
CA GLY A 374 35.90 -30.44 -22.86
C GLY A 374 34.74 -30.70 -23.82
N GLY A 375 34.12 -31.88 -23.77
CA GLY A 375 32.93 -32.22 -24.52
C GLY A 375 31.64 -31.83 -23.80
N VAL A 376 30.52 -32.01 -24.49
CA VAL A 376 29.17 -31.74 -24.03
C VAL A 376 28.29 -32.94 -24.29
N VAL A 377 27.49 -33.36 -23.29
CA VAL A 377 26.47 -34.40 -23.50
C VAL A 377 25.29 -33.77 -24.25
N ASN A 378 25.01 -34.31 -25.44
CA ASN A 378 23.92 -33.82 -26.26
C ASN A 378 22.55 -34.43 -25.84
N LYS A 379 22.52 -35.75 -25.69
CA LYS A 379 21.31 -36.49 -25.25
C LYS A 379 21.65 -37.88 -24.74
N TYR A 380 20.75 -38.40 -23.90
CA TYR A 380 20.72 -39.81 -23.50
C TYR A 380 19.69 -40.55 -24.35
N MET A 381 19.99 -41.80 -24.71
CA MET A 381 19.20 -42.63 -25.63
C MET A 381 19.04 -44.04 -25.03
N GLY A 382 18.08 -44.19 -24.10
CA GLY A 382 17.99 -45.46 -23.36
C GLY A 382 19.16 -45.68 -22.44
N ASP A 383 19.98 -46.67 -22.76
CA ASP A 383 21.25 -47.01 -22.08
C ASP A 383 22.48 -46.37 -22.76
N GLY A 384 22.27 -45.66 -23.87
CA GLY A 384 23.30 -45.00 -24.63
C GLY A 384 23.38 -43.49 -24.37
N MET A 385 24.52 -42.90 -24.71
CA MET A 385 24.77 -41.46 -24.61
C MET A 385 25.45 -40.96 -25.88
N MET A 386 25.02 -39.79 -26.34
CA MET A 386 25.66 -39.04 -27.41
C MET A 386 26.34 -37.78 -26.85
N ALA A 387 27.63 -37.65 -27.10
CA ALA A 387 28.43 -36.50 -26.70
C ALA A 387 29.08 -35.83 -27.92
N LEU A 388 29.26 -34.51 -27.82
CA LEU A 388 29.83 -33.66 -28.84
C LEU A 388 31.09 -32.97 -28.32
N PHE A 389 32.15 -32.89 -29.16
CA PHE A 389 33.39 -32.15 -28.89
C PHE A 389 33.60 -31.12 -30.01
N GLY A 390 34.07 -29.92 -29.67
CA GLY A 390 34.25 -28.82 -30.61
C GLY A 390 33.02 -27.88 -30.72
N VAL A 391 31.91 -28.25 -30.11
CA VAL A 391 30.67 -27.42 -30.04
C VAL A 391 30.10 -27.47 -28.64
N PRO A 392 29.47 -26.38 -28.13
CA PRO A 392 29.40 -25.01 -28.72
C PRO A 392 30.73 -24.25 -28.59
N ARG A 393 31.69 -24.77 -27.84
CA ARG A 393 33.05 -24.20 -27.69
C ARG A 393 34.00 -24.84 -28.69
N GLN A 394 34.75 -24.01 -29.42
CA GLN A 394 35.86 -24.51 -30.23
C GLN A 394 36.94 -25.09 -29.32
N ILE A 395 37.40 -26.28 -29.64
CA ILE A 395 38.50 -26.95 -28.99
C ILE A 395 39.58 -27.12 -30.06
N GLU A 396 40.83 -26.72 -29.76
CA GLU A 396 41.98 -27.07 -30.60
C GLU A 396 42.13 -28.58 -30.58
N HIS A 397 42.11 -29.20 -31.76
CA HIS A 397 42.21 -30.65 -31.94
C HIS A 397 41.13 -31.48 -31.21
N PRO A 398 39.83 -31.31 -31.56
CA PRO A 398 38.74 -32.02 -30.88
C PRO A 398 38.83 -33.56 -31.04
N ALA A 399 39.53 -34.07 -32.04
CA ALA A 399 39.74 -35.51 -32.29
C ALA A 399 40.73 -36.17 -31.31
N ASP A 400 41.66 -35.40 -30.74
CA ASP A 400 42.70 -35.95 -29.84
C ASP A 400 42.23 -36.10 -28.39
N ARG A 401 41.15 -35.41 -28.00
CA ARG A 401 40.65 -35.40 -26.62
C ARG A 401 39.71 -36.54 -26.22
N PRO A 402 38.88 -37.12 -27.10
CA PRO A 402 38.03 -38.27 -26.75
C PRO A 402 38.78 -39.48 -26.22
N ASP A 403 40.02 -39.68 -26.69
CA ASP A 403 40.79 -40.89 -26.34
C ASP A 403 41.54 -40.77 -25.02
N SER A 404 41.82 -39.58 -24.52
CA SER A 404 42.67 -39.37 -23.35
C SER A 404 42.03 -39.71 -22.00
N GLY A 405 40.70 -39.90 -21.94
CA GLY A 405 39.97 -40.20 -20.70
C GLY A 405 39.37 -41.60 -20.59
N TRP A 406 39.36 -42.37 -21.68
CA TRP A 406 38.62 -43.65 -21.77
C TRP A 406 39.49 -44.89 -21.51
N VAL A 407 40.82 -44.75 -21.54
CA VAL A 407 41.75 -45.89 -21.40
C VAL A 407 41.88 -46.38 -19.97
N ASN A 408 41.47 -45.58 -18.95
CA ASN A 408 41.66 -45.92 -17.54
C ASN A 408 40.42 -46.44 -16.77
N ASN A 409 39.28 -46.67 -17.41
CA ASN A 409 38.10 -47.23 -16.74
C ASN A 409 37.84 -48.71 -17.08
N ARG A 410 38.89 -49.53 -17.21
CA ARG A 410 38.80 -50.98 -17.36
C ARG A 410 38.96 -51.76 -16.04
N GLU A 411 38.76 -51.10 -14.87
CA GLU A 411 38.68 -51.80 -13.59
C GLU A 411 37.26 -51.71 -12.98
#